data_fc76ca24062c2189757e3bb215cd5cb7
#
_entry.id   fc76ca24062c2189757e3bb215cd5cb7
#
_cell.length_a   1.000
_cell.length_b   1.000
_cell.length_c   1.000
_cell.angle_alpha   90.00
_cell.angle_beta   90.00
_cell.angle_gamma   90.00
#
_symmetry.space_group_name_H-M   'P 1'
#
loop_
_entity.id
_entity.type
_entity.pdbx_description
1 polymer ?
#
loop_
_entity_poly.entity_id
_entity_poly.type
_entity_poly.pdbx_seq_one_letter_code
_entity_poly.pdbx_strand_id
1 'polypeptide(L)'
;MRRIALYRIHYGLDFLGKSIDSLYLHVDKIFVFWSKEPWYKECKNLPPLNENVKEFCKKYDDWGNNKVAVFEREYDLPENQFKKMYDEICQYYPRPNQALFMEPDMVWDHKTLNEVWKLKDDEVSFDQIEFWKNEKYHVLREQPRPVPTLWNKSPEKTGKGCFHNRNIHPKLKCYNYGFCLSPEVMKYKHEVAIQSSKYYKDSLPAKDWYDEKWLNWTPETTNLEISEKHRHLIKKALPYGA
;
A
#
# COMPACT_ATOMS: atom_id res chain seq x y z
N MET A 1 9.75 17.62 -16.20
CA MET A 1 8.84 16.44 -16.20
C MET A 1 8.21 16.36 -14.82
N ARG A 2 6.88 16.39 -14.70
CA ARG A 2 6.21 16.39 -13.38
C ARG A 2 5.97 14.98 -12.92
N ARG A 3 6.48 14.63 -11.75
CA ARG A 3 6.33 13.35 -11.07
C ARG A 3 5.57 13.54 -9.78
N ILE A 4 4.58 12.72 -9.53
CA ILE A 4 3.84 12.76 -8.28
C ILE A 4 3.77 11.37 -7.65
N ALA A 5 3.60 11.35 -6.32
CA ALA A 5 3.20 10.15 -5.61
C ALA A 5 1.78 10.33 -5.05
N LEU A 6 0.98 9.28 -5.12
CA LEU A 6 -0.40 9.22 -4.64
C LEU A 6 -0.51 8.14 -3.58
N TYR A 7 -0.76 8.54 -2.35
CA TYR A 7 -0.99 7.64 -1.23
C TYR A 7 -2.46 7.47 -0.94
N ARG A 8 -2.86 6.22 -0.73
CA ARG A 8 -4.15 5.86 -0.16
C ARG A 8 -3.93 5.32 1.24
N ILE A 9 -4.52 5.97 2.25
CA ILE A 9 -4.30 5.64 3.65
C ILE A 9 -5.64 5.52 4.37
N HIS A 10 -5.78 4.46 5.15
CA HIS A 10 -6.81 4.34 6.18
C HIS A 10 -6.17 4.15 7.56
N TYR A 11 -5.09 3.36 7.62
CA TYR A 11 -4.28 3.10 8.81
C TYR A 11 -2.81 2.86 8.40
N GLY A 12 -1.92 2.82 9.38
CA GLY A 12 -0.53 2.42 9.19
C GLY A 12 0.44 3.57 9.12
N LEU A 13 0.37 4.52 10.07
CA LEU A 13 1.37 5.57 10.21
C LEU A 13 2.77 5.04 10.54
N ASP A 14 2.88 3.80 11.06
CA ASP A 14 4.14 3.17 11.46
C ASP A 14 5.26 3.33 10.41
N PHE A 15 4.92 3.20 9.14
CA PHE A 15 5.87 3.27 8.03
C PHE A 15 5.64 4.42 7.06
N LEU A 16 4.61 5.24 7.23
CA LEU A 16 4.31 6.35 6.33
C LEU A 16 5.50 7.32 6.21
N GLY A 17 6.18 7.62 7.32
CA GLY A 17 7.36 8.48 7.29
C GLY A 17 8.47 7.91 6.41
N LYS A 18 8.87 6.67 6.66
CA LYS A 18 9.89 5.96 5.86
C LYS A 18 9.50 5.87 4.38
N SER A 19 8.22 5.66 4.10
CA SER A 19 7.68 5.62 2.75
C SER A 19 7.77 6.97 2.05
N ILE A 20 7.31 8.06 2.67
CA ILE A 20 7.42 9.42 2.13
C ILE A 20 8.89 9.80 1.91
N ASP A 21 9.76 9.57 2.88
CA ASP A 21 11.19 9.89 2.80
C ASP A 21 11.86 9.20 1.61
N SER A 22 11.47 7.95 1.31
CA SER A 22 12.00 7.20 0.18
C SER A 22 11.68 7.84 -1.19
N LEU A 23 10.59 8.61 -1.28
CA LEU A 23 10.13 9.27 -2.49
C LEU A 23 10.46 10.76 -2.54
N TYR A 24 10.71 11.38 -1.38
CA TYR A 24 10.69 12.83 -1.22
C TYR A 24 11.57 13.58 -2.23
N LEU A 25 12.77 13.09 -2.52
CA LEU A 25 13.68 13.70 -3.47
C LEU A 25 13.40 13.37 -4.94
N HIS A 26 12.52 12.42 -5.20
CA HIS A 26 12.26 11.88 -6.54
C HIS A 26 11.00 12.40 -7.22
N VAL A 27 10.12 13.07 -6.45
CA VAL A 27 8.84 13.58 -6.94
C VAL A 27 8.70 15.08 -6.71
N ASP A 28 7.89 15.73 -7.52
CA ASP A 28 7.58 17.16 -7.36
C ASP A 28 6.53 17.39 -6.28
N LYS A 29 5.61 16.45 -6.12
CA LYS A 29 4.49 16.54 -5.17
C LYS A 29 4.09 15.16 -4.65
N ILE A 30 3.65 15.11 -3.39
CA ILE A 30 3.08 13.93 -2.74
C ILE A 30 1.66 14.29 -2.29
N PHE A 31 0.71 13.49 -2.71
CA PHE A 31 -0.69 13.63 -2.33
C PHE A 31 -1.10 12.44 -1.46
N VAL A 32 -1.56 12.74 -0.26
CA VAL A 32 -1.99 11.74 0.71
C VAL A 32 -3.51 11.82 0.86
N PHE A 33 -4.19 10.79 0.41
CA PHE A 33 -5.64 10.64 0.57
C PHE A 33 -5.92 9.76 1.77
N TRP A 34 -6.51 10.34 2.78
CA TRP A 34 -6.77 9.70 4.06
C TRP A 34 -8.27 9.54 4.29
N SER A 35 -8.68 8.32 4.60
CA SER A 35 -10.02 7.99 5.07
C SER A 35 -9.96 7.62 6.54
N LYS A 36 -10.73 8.30 7.40
CA LYS A 36 -10.87 7.93 8.81
C LYS A 36 -11.61 6.62 8.99
N GLU A 37 -12.56 6.35 8.10
CA GLU A 37 -13.38 5.15 8.13
C GLU A 37 -12.84 4.09 7.16
N PRO A 38 -13.05 2.80 7.47
CA PRO A 38 -12.74 1.72 6.54
C PRO A 38 -13.48 1.90 5.21
N TRP A 39 -12.81 1.52 4.13
CA TRP A 39 -13.38 1.63 2.77
C TRP A 39 -14.56 0.70 2.49
N TYR A 40 -14.76 -0.31 3.33
CA TYR A 40 -15.83 -1.28 3.20
C TYR A 40 -16.99 -0.91 4.13
N LYS A 41 -18.19 -0.84 3.58
CA LYS A 41 -19.40 -0.48 4.36
C LYS A 41 -19.63 -1.40 5.55
N GLU A 42 -19.27 -2.67 5.41
CA GLU A 42 -19.35 -3.69 6.43
C GLU A 42 -18.46 -3.40 7.64
N CYS A 43 -17.38 -2.68 7.43
CA CYS A 43 -16.38 -2.36 8.46
C CYS A 43 -16.65 -1.03 9.18
N LYS A 44 -17.66 -0.26 8.81
CA LYS A 44 -17.94 1.07 9.38
C LYS A 44 -18.23 1.08 10.88
N ASN A 45 -18.56 -0.08 11.45
CA ASN A 45 -18.77 -0.24 12.90
C ASN A 45 -17.46 -0.48 13.68
N LEU A 46 -16.33 -0.67 13.00
CA LEU A 46 -15.05 -0.75 13.68
C LEU A 46 -14.64 0.66 14.14
N PRO A 47 -14.27 0.82 15.41
CA PRO A 47 -13.76 2.10 15.87
C PRO A 47 -12.51 2.46 15.07
N PRO A 48 -12.37 3.69 14.56
CA PRO A 48 -11.17 4.10 13.85
C PRO A 48 -9.96 4.06 14.79
N LEU A 49 -8.79 3.73 14.24
CA LEU A 49 -7.55 3.89 14.95
C LEU A 49 -7.32 5.37 15.28
N ASN A 50 -6.71 5.64 16.43
CA ASN A 50 -6.35 6.99 16.84
C ASN A 50 -5.10 7.49 16.08
N GLU A 51 -5.16 7.47 14.76
CA GLU A 51 -4.12 7.95 13.87
C GLU A 51 -4.53 9.28 13.25
N ASN A 52 -3.67 10.29 13.33
CA ASN A 52 -3.89 11.59 12.71
C ASN A 52 -2.89 11.82 11.58
N VAL A 53 -3.24 11.37 10.39
CA VAL A 53 -2.41 11.50 9.18
C VAL A 53 -2.10 12.96 8.85
N LYS A 54 -3.06 13.86 9.05
CA LYS A 54 -2.88 15.28 8.76
C LYS A 54 -1.83 15.90 9.69
N GLU A 55 -1.91 15.62 10.99
CA GLU A 55 -0.92 16.08 11.96
C GLU A 55 0.46 15.47 11.69
N PHE A 56 0.50 14.17 11.42
CA PHE A 56 1.73 13.47 11.08
C PHE A 56 2.45 14.10 9.86
N CYS A 57 1.70 14.49 8.84
CA CYS A 57 2.27 15.06 7.61
C CYS A 57 2.72 16.51 7.75
N LYS A 58 2.34 17.24 8.80
CA LYS A 58 2.78 18.63 9.03
C LYS A 58 4.29 18.79 9.06
N LYS A 59 5.03 17.79 9.56
CA LYS A 59 6.50 17.81 9.58
C LYS A 59 7.14 17.96 8.19
N TYR A 60 6.40 17.66 7.12
CA TYR A 60 6.85 17.81 5.73
C TYR A 60 6.50 19.18 5.14
N ASP A 61 5.70 20.00 5.83
CA ASP A 61 5.34 21.35 5.42
C ASP A 61 6.31 22.42 5.96
N ASP A 62 7.12 22.10 7.01
CA ASP A 62 8.00 23.03 7.73
C ASP A 62 9.04 23.74 6.85
N TRP A 63 9.25 23.26 5.62
CA TRP A 63 10.18 23.85 4.66
C TRP A 63 9.52 24.83 3.68
N GLY A 64 8.25 25.20 3.90
CA GLY A 64 7.52 26.16 3.04
C GLY A 64 7.24 25.67 1.61
N ASN A 65 7.59 24.43 1.29
CA ASN A 65 7.50 23.90 -0.08
C ASN A 65 6.15 23.27 -0.40
N ASN A 66 5.24 23.14 0.59
CA ASN A 66 3.93 22.47 0.43
C ASN A 66 4.01 21.17 -0.40
N LYS A 67 5.10 20.42 -0.23
CA LYS A 67 5.38 19.24 -1.08
C LYS A 67 4.45 18.09 -0.80
N VAL A 68 3.98 17.95 0.44
CA VAL A 68 3.02 16.94 0.86
C VAL A 68 1.68 17.60 1.11
N ALA A 69 0.65 17.18 0.38
CA ALA A 69 -0.73 17.64 0.55
C ALA A 69 -1.62 16.51 1.04
N VAL A 70 -2.40 16.75 2.10
CA VAL A 70 -3.28 15.76 2.70
C VAL A 70 -4.74 16.10 2.39
N PHE A 71 -5.47 15.12 1.88
CA PHE A 71 -6.90 15.18 1.59
C PHE A 71 -7.62 14.16 2.46
N GLU A 72 -8.51 14.63 3.32
CA GLU A 72 -9.42 13.75 4.04
C GLU A 72 -10.62 13.44 3.12
N ARG A 73 -10.80 12.16 2.77
CA ARG A 73 -11.84 11.70 1.85
C ARG A 73 -12.37 10.34 2.27
N GLU A 74 -13.66 10.17 2.13
CA GLU A 74 -14.30 8.87 2.22
C GLU A 74 -14.47 8.27 0.82
N TYR A 75 -14.13 7.00 0.70
CA TYR A 75 -14.30 6.25 -0.54
C TYR A 75 -15.08 4.97 -0.28
N ASP A 76 -16.02 4.67 -1.16
CA ASP A 76 -16.89 3.50 -1.00
C ASP A 76 -16.26 2.17 -1.41
N LEU A 77 -15.27 2.18 -2.33
CA LEU A 77 -14.66 0.95 -2.85
C LEU A 77 -13.18 1.17 -3.22
N PRO A 78 -12.28 0.24 -2.85
CA PRO A 78 -10.85 0.36 -3.13
C PRO A 78 -10.50 0.40 -4.62
N GLU A 79 -11.27 -0.31 -5.45
CA GLU A 79 -10.95 -0.58 -6.86
C GLU A 79 -10.89 0.67 -7.74
N ASN A 80 -11.71 1.67 -7.43
CA ASN A 80 -11.76 2.92 -8.19
C ASN A 80 -11.09 4.10 -7.48
N GLN A 81 -10.52 3.89 -6.30
CA GLN A 81 -10.01 4.98 -5.47
C GLN A 81 -8.86 5.72 -6.16
N PHE A 82 -7.87 5.02 -6.67
CA PHE A 82 -6.70 5.65 -7.30
C PHE A 82 -7.08 6.49 -8.52
N LYS A 83 -8.04 6.03 -9.34
CA LYS A 83 -8.53 6.83 -10.44
C LYS A 83 -9.22 8.09 -9.95
N LYS A 84 -10.13 7.99 -8.97
CA LYS A 84 -10.81 9.14 -8.36
C LYS A 84 -9.81 10.13 -7.76
N MET A 85 -8.80 9.64 -7.04
CA MET A 85 -7.73 10.46 -6.48
C MET A 85 -6.96 11.21 -7.57
N TYR A 86 -6.59 10.51 -8.64
CA TYR A 86 -5.89 11.11 -9.78
C TYR A 86 -6.75 12.18 -10.47
N ASP A 87 -8.02 11.89 -10.73
CA ASP A 87 -8.95 12.82 -11.37
C ASP A 87 -9.18 14.07 -10.50
N GLU A 88 -9.30 13.89 -9.18
CA GLU A 88 -9.42 15.01 -8.23
C GLU A 88 -8.19 15.91 -8.26
N ILE A 89 -6.99 15.33 -8.24
CA ILE A 89 -5.75 16.11 -8.31
C ILE A 89 -5.68 16.90 -9.61
N CYS A 90 -6.06 16.31 -10.74
CA CYS A 90 -6.01 16.98 -12.04
C CYS A 90 -6.94 18.20 -12.15
N GLN A 91 -7.85 18.41 -11.18
CA GLN A 91 -8.68 19.63 -11.11
C GLN A 91 -7.91 20.83 -10.51
N TYR A 92 -6.94 20.54 -9.62
CA TYR A 92 -6.24 21.58 -8.83
C TYR A 92 -4.75 21.66 -9.16
N TYR A 93 -4.20 20.61 -9.73
CA TYR A 93 -2.78 20.51 -10.04
C TYR A 93 -2.58 20.18 -11.52
N PRO A 94 -1.61 20.84 -12.19
CA PRO A 94 -1.34 20.54 -13.58
C PRO A 94 -1.07 19.05 -13.78
N ARG A 95 -1.72 18.45 -14.80
CA ARG A 95 -1.61 17.02 -15.10
C ARG A 95 -0.16 16.53 -15.01
N PRO A 96 0.14 15.53 -14.17
CA PRO A 96 1.49 14.99 -14.04
C PRO A 96 1.88 14.21 -15.31
N ASN A 97 3.18 14.12 -15.56
CA ASN A 97 3.71 13.24 -16.59
C ASN A 97 3.78 11.79 -16.10
N GLN A 98 4.05 11.62 -14.80
CA GLN A 98 4.16 10.32 -14.15
C GLN A 98 3.49 10.38 -12.77
N ALA A 99 2.70 9.36 -12.44
CA ALA A 99 2.07 9.21 -11.14
C ALA A 99 2.34 7.82 -10.57
N LEU A 100 2.96 7.74 -9.39
CA LEU A 100 3.23 6.49 -8.68
C LEU A 100 2.23 6.32 -7.53
N PHE A 101 1.47 5.23 -7.58
CA PHE A 101 0.49 4.87 -6.55
C PHE A 101 1.14 4.06 -5.46
N MET A 102 0.89 4.44 -4.21
CA MET A 102 1.55 3.93 -3.02
C MET A 102 0.54 3.58 -1.92
N GLU A 103 0.89 2.61 -1.11
CA GLU A 103 0.32 2.39 0.21
C GLU A 103 1.33 2.86 1.30
N PRO A 104 0.89 3.17 2.53
CA PRO A 104 1.74 3.81 3.54
C PRO A 104 2.92 2.96 4.01
N ASP A 105 2.84 1.65 3.81
CA ASP A 105 3.82 0.64 4.21
C ASP A 105 4.79 0.23 3.07
N MET A 106 4.77 0.95 1.94
CA MET A 106 5.65 0.70 0.79
C MET A 106 6.84 1.65 0.76
N VAL A 107 8.04 1.10 0.60
CA VAL A 107 9.31 1.85 0.61
C VAL A 107 10.14 1.47 -0.61
N TRP A 108 10.77 2.45 -1.23
CA TRP A 108 11.67 2.24 -2.36
C TRP A 108 13.13 2.50 -1.96
N ASP A 109 14.05 1.74 -2.51
CA ASP A 109 15.43 2.19 -2.55
C ASP A 109 15.65 3.17 -3.71
N HIS A 110 16.59 4.11 -3.53
CA HIS A 110 16.83 5.19 -4.49
C HIS A 110 17.29 4.70 -5.87
N LYS A 111 18.03 3.61 -5.94
CA LYS A 111 18.53 3.08 -7.22
C LYS A 111 17.38 2.50 -8.04
N THR A 112 16.57 1.64 -7.41
CA THR A 112 15.38 1.05 -8.03
C THR A 112 14.40 2.13 -8.46
N LEU A 113 14.14 3.13 -7.62
CA LEU A 113 13.22 4.21 -7.94
C LEU A 113 13.70 5.07 -9.14
N ASN A 114 15.00 5.29 -9.28
CA ASN A 114 15.56 5.96 -10.45
C ASN A 114 15.29 5.18 -11.76
N GLU A 115 15.31 3.85 -11.71
CA GLU A 115 14.96 3.02 -12.86
C GLU A 115 13.45 3.03 -13.14
N VAL A 116 12.62 3.01 -12.10
CA VAL A 116 11.15 3.14 -12.22
C VAL A 116 10.79 4.40 -13.02
N TRP A 117 11.40 5.54 -12.72
CA TRP A 117 11.10 6.81 -13.41
C TRP A 117 11.59 6.88 -14.87
N LYS A 118 12.38 5.94 -15.33
CA LYS A 118 12.80 5.84 -16.74
C LYS A 118 11.82 5.07 -17.63
N LEU A 119 10.90 4.31 -17.03
CA LEU A 119 9.92 3.50 -17.76
C LEU A 119 8.98 4.39 -18.57
N LYS A 120 8.58 3.91 -19.74
CA LYS A 120 7.75 4.64 -20.72
C LYS A 120 6.43 3.96 -21.03
N ASP A 121 6.25 2.74 -20.54
CA ASP A 121 4.97 2.04 -20.69
C ASP A 121 3.85 2.86 -20.05
N ASP A 122 2.65 2.80 -20.64
CA ASP A 122 1.49 3.59 -20.19
C ASP A 122 1.15 3.33 -18.72
N GLU A 123 1.28 2.06 -18.31
CA GLU A 123 1.05 1.58 -16.94
C GLU A 123 1.98 0.40 -16.65
N VAL A 124 2.68 0.47 -15.52
CA VAL A 124 3.56 -0.61 -15.02
C VAL A 124 3.31 -0.85 -13.55
N SER A 125 3.06 -2.09 -13.18
CA SER A 125 3.00 -2.51 -11.78
C SER A 125 4.30 -3.16 -11.34
N PHE A 126 4.55 -3.16 -10.04
CA PHE A 126 5.77 -3.70 -9.45
C PHE A 126 5.42 -4.75 -8.40
N ASP A 127 6.20 -5.81 -8.37
CA ASP A 127 6.15 -6.79 -7.30
C ASP A 127 6.75 -6.24 -6.00
N GLN A 128 6.52 -6.92 -4.90
CA GLN A 128 6.95 -6.49 -3.57
C GLN A 128 7.82 -7.53 -2.90
N ILE A 129 8.78 -7.06 -2.11
CA ILE A 129 9.45 -7.84 -1.07
C ILE A 129 8.71 -7.52 0.23
N GLU A 130 7.82 -8.41 0.64
CA GLU A 130 7.02 -8.19 1.85
C GLU A 130 7.76 -8.72 3.07
N PHE A 131 8.11 -7.82 3.98
CA PHE A 131 8.73 -8.20 5.24
C PHE A 131 7.71 -8.76 6.23
N TRP A 132 8.18 -9.71 7.07
CA TRP A 132 7.37 -10.36 8.09
C TRP A 132 7.90 -10.04 9.49
N LYS A 133 7.10 -9.39 10.32
CA LYS A 133 7.44 -8.94 11.68
C LYS A 133 8.57 -7.90 11.72
N ASN A 134 9.59 -8.06 10.92
CA ASN A 134 10.75 -7.15 10.79
C ASN A 134 11.51 -7.43 9.48
N GLU A 135 12.56 -6.66 9.21
CA GLU A 135 13.37 -6.74 7.98
C GLU A 135 14.22 -8.01 7.86
N LYS A 136 14.30 -8.85 8.91
CA LYS A 136 15.07 -10.11 8.86
C LYS A 136 14.34 -11.24 8.15
N TYR A 137 13.04 -11.12 8.00
CA TYR A 137 12.20 -12.15 7.39
C TYR A 137 11.32 -11.57 6.29
N HIS A 138 11.12 -12.33 5.23
CA HIS A 138 10.21 -11.95 4.15
C HIS A 138 9.23 -13.08 3.84
N VAL A 139 8.07 -12.70 3.32
CA VAL A 139 6.99 -13.64 2.95
C VAL A 139 7.31 -14.28 1.61
N LEU A 140 7.24 -15.61 1.55
CA LEU A 140 7.24 -16.33 0.28
C LEU A 140 5.82 -16.36 -0.30
N ARG A 141 5.67 -15.82 -1.52
CA ARG A 141 4.42 -15.87 -2.29
C ARG A 141 4.60 -16.68 -3.56
N GLU A 142 3.53 -17.35 -4.01
CA GLU A 142 3.50 -17.99 -5.32
C GLU A 142 3.25 -17.00 -6.46
N GLN A 143 2.49 -15.93 -6.17
CA GLN A 143 2.11 -14.93 -7.17
C GLN A 143 2.56 -13.53 -6.75
N PRO A 144 3.04 -12.72 -7.70
CA PRO A 144 3.36 -11.32 -7.45
C PRO A 144 2.11 -10.56 -6.95
N ARG A 145 2.33 -9.58 -6.07
CA ARG A 145 1.29 -8.63 -5.68
C ARG A 145 1.50 -7.32 -6.45
N PRO A 146 0.72 -7.03 -7.50
CA PRO A 146 0.97 -5.93 -8.44
C PRO A 146 0.57 -4.56 -7.87
N VAL A 147 1.18 -4.17 -6.79
CA VAL A 147 1.11 -2.83 -6.17
C VAL A 147 2.49 -2.54 -5.60
N PRO A 148 3.11 -1.41 -5.85
CA PRO A 148 2.63 -0.15 -6.44
C PRO A 148 2.54 -0.16 -7.98
N THR A 149 1.95 0.90 -8.53
CA THR A 149 1.77 1.07 -9.97
C THR A 149 2.19 2.46 -10.43
N LEU A 150 3.01 2.52 -11.49
CA LEU A 150 3.39 3.74 -12.19
C LEU A 150 2.44 3.97 -13.38
N TRP A 151 1.90 5.17 -13.50
CA TRP A 151 1.16 5.64 -14.67
C TRP A 151 1.92 6.74 -15.39
N ASN A 152 2.21 6.51 -16.66
CA ASN A 152 2.82 7.48 -17.58
C ASN A 152 1.77 8.22 -18.42
N LYS A 153 0.53 7.72 -18.43
CA LYS A 153 -0.63 8.34 -19.07
C LYS A 153 -1.82 8.37 -18.12
N SER A 154 -2.79 9.22 -18.43
CA SER A 154 -4.05 9.26 -17.69
C SER A 154 -4.70 7.87 -17.64
N PRO A 155 -5.16 7.44 -16.46
CA PRO A 155 -5.85 6.15 -16.28
C PRO A 155 -7.22 6.06 -16.98
N GLU A 156 -7.62 7.08 -17.73
CA GLU A 156 -8.92 7.13 -18.41
C GLU A 156 -9.20 5.95 -19.34
N LYS A 157 -8.16 5.27 -19.82
CA LYS A 157 -8.27 4.15 -20.76
C LYS A 157 -8.22 2.76 -20.12
N THR A 158 -7.87 2.65 -18.85
CA THR A 158 -7.60 1.32 -18.28
C THR A 158 -8.84 0.61 -17.76
N GLY A 159 -9.97 1.27 -17.53
CA GLY A 159 -11.27 0.65 -17.17
C GLY A 159 -11.24 -0.43 -16.07
N LYS A 160 -10.05 -0.80 -15.59
CA LYS A 160 -9.77 -1.79 -14.56
C LYS A 160 -8.91 -1.11 -13.52
N GLY A 161 -9.26 -1.23 -12.25
CA GLY A 161 -8.50 -0.67 -11.13
C GLY A 161 -7.05 -1.16 -11.13
N CYS A 162 -6.15 -0.43 -10.48
CA CYS A 162 -4.71 -0.70 -10.40
C CYS A 162 -4.35 -2.13 -9.94
N PHE A 163 -5.29 -2.84 -9.31
CA PHE A 163 -5.09 -4.20 -8.81
C PHE A 163 -5.16 -5.30 -9.89
N HIS A 164 -5.49 -4.96 -11.14
CA HIS A 164 -5.68 -5.94 -12.22
C HIS A 164 -4.68 -5.80 -13.36
N ASN A 165 -3.67 -4.94 -13.20
CA ASN A 165 -2.66 -4.79 -14.23
C ASN A 165 -1.80 -6.04 -14.34
N ARG A 166 -1.70 -6.56 -15.56
CA ARG A 166 -0.86 -7.73 -15.89
C ARG A 166 0.57 -7.35 -16.31
N ASN A 167 0.84 -6.06 -16.50
CA ASN A 167 2.17 -5.57 -16.87
C ASN A 167 3.03 -5.39 -15.62
N ILE A 168 3.46 -6.51 -15.02
CA ILE A 168 4.32 -6.50 -13.83
C ILE A 168 5.77 -6.47 -14.30
N HIS A 169 6.53 -5.47 -13.84
CA HIS A 169 7.94 -5.37 -14.16
C HIS A 169 8.73 -6.52 -13.51
N PRO A 170 9.52 -7.30 -14.30
CA PRO A 170 10.08 -8.58 -13.83
C PRO A 170 11.18 -8.43 -12.77
N LYS A 171 11.84 -7.27 -12.70
CA LYS A 171 13.04 -7.07 -11.86
C LYS A 171 12.91 -5.99 -10.81
N LEU A 172 12.13 -4.92 -11.07
CA LEU A 172 12.01 -3.80 -10.13
C LEU A 172 10.96 -4.15 -9.08
N LYS A 173 11.36 -4.06 -7.82
CA LYS A 173 10.49 -4.36 -6.66
C LYS A 173 10.59 -3.27 -5.62
N CYS A 174 9.52 -3.03 -4.87
CA CYS A 174 9.56 -2.24 -3.66
C CYS A 174 9.58 -3.13 -2.42
N TYR A 175 9.91 -2.54 -1.28
CA TYR A 175 9.78 -3.17 0.02
C TYR A 175 8.40 -2.87 0.59
N ASN A 176 7.75 -3.87 1.19
CA ASN A 176 6.45 -3.72 1.85
C ASN A 176 6.55 -4.15 3.32
N TYR A 177 6.14 -3.27 4.20
CA TYR A 177 6.16 -3.45 5.66
C TYR A 177 4.78 -3.78 6.24
N GLY A 178 3.81 -4.15 5.41
CA GLY A 178 2.43 -4.39 5.81
C GLY A 178 2.21 -5.49 6.84
N PHE A 179 3.22 -6.32 7.13
CA PHE A 179 3.21 -7.28 8.22
C PHE A 179 4.21 -6.92 9.35
N CYS A 180 4.81 -5.73 9.31
CA CYS A 180 5.71 -5.20 10.33
C CYS A 180 5.07 -4.09 11.18
N LEU A 181 3.76 -3.86 11.00
CA LEU A 181 3.00 -2.86 11.73
C LEU A 181 2.96 -3.18 13.23
N SER A 182 2.65 -2.18 14.06
CA SER A 182 2.43 -2.41 15.48
C SER A 182 1.32 -3.42 15.75
N PRO A 183 1.32 -4.12 16.89
CA PRO A 183 0.31 -5.12 17.20
C PRO A 183 -1.13 -4.58 17.14
N GLU A 184 -1.33 -3.34 17.58
CA GLU A 184 -2.64 -2.68 17.52
C GLU A 184 -3.12 -2.50 16.08
N VAL A 185 -2.26 -1.96 15.22
CA VAL A 185 -2.57 -1.72 13.80
C VAL A 185 -2.75 -3.04 13.05
N MET A 186 -1.93 -4.06 13.35
CA MET A 186 -2.09 -5.39 12.74
C MET A 186 -3.38 -6.08 13.14
N LYS A 187 -3.78 -5.97 14.41
CA LYS A 187 -5.07 -6.49 14.88
C LYS A 187 -6.22 -5.81 14.14
N TYR A 188 -6.19 -4.48 14.07
CA TYR A 188 -7.18 -3.71 13.34
C TYR A 188 -7.25 -4.09 11.86
N LYS A 189 -6.10 -4.20 11.20
CA LYS A 189 -6.00 -4.67 9.81
C LYS A 189 -6.66 -6.03 9.60
N HIS A 190 -6.44 -6.95 10.53
CA HIS A 190 -7.06 -8.28 10.51
C HIS A 190 -8.58 -8.23 10.70
N GLU A 191 -9.08 -7.42 11.64
CA GLU A 191 -10.50 -7.23 11.86
C GLU A 191 -11.20 -6.61 10.64
N VAL A 192 -10.59 -5.60 10.01
CA VAL A 192 -11.08 -5.05 8.74
C VAL A 192 -11.14 -6.12 7.66
N ALA A 193 -10.11 -6.97 7.54
CA ALA A 193 -10.08 -8.04 6.56
C ALA A 193 -11.20 -9.08 6.81
N ILE A 194 -11.45 -9.47 8.06
CA ILE A 194 -12.55 -10.39 8.42
C ILE A 194 -13.91 -9.79 8.08
N GLN A 195 -14.17 -8.53 8.44
CA GLN A 195 -15.47 -7.90 8.22
C GLN A 195 -15.73 -7.60 6.74
N SER A 196 -14.68 -7.25 5.97
CA SER A 196 -14.79 -7.06 4.52
C SER A 196 -15.03 -8.35 3.74
N SER A 197 -15.00 -9.49 4.40
CA SER A 197 -15.09 -10.83 3.80
C SER A 197 -16.39 -11.14 3.07
N LYS A 198 -17.47 -10.40 3.35
CA LYS A 198 -18.68 -10.47 2.51
C LYS A 198 -18.41 -10.08 1.07
N TYR A 199 -17.41 -9.22 0.86
CA TYR A 199 -16.91 -8.81 -0.46
C TYR A 199 -15.94 -9.86 -1.04
N TYR A 200 -15.15 -10.50 -0.18
CA TYR A 200 -14.17 -11.53 -0.53
C TYR A 200 -14.60 -12.90 0.06
N LYS A 201 -15.80 -13.37 -0.29
CA LYS A 201 -16.40 -14.60 0.25
C LYS A 201 -15.50 -15.82 0.35
N ASP A 202 -14.43 -15.83 -0.46
CA ASP A 202 -13.48 -16.93 -0.57
C ASP A 202 -12.11 -16.66 0.07
N SER A 203 -11.89 -15.47 0.68
CA SER A 203 -10.57 -15.05 1.20
C SER A 203 -10.57 -14.63 2.67
N LEU A 204 -11.51 -15.18 3.45
CA LEU A 204 -11.56 -14.96 4.90
C LEU A 204 -10.25 -15.39 5.55
N PRO A 205 -9.50 -14.47 6.20
CA PRO A 205 -8.50 -14.92 7.14
C PRO A 205 -9.19 -15.72 8.23
N ALA A 206 -8.58 -16.83 8.65
CA ALA A 206 -9.06 -17.55 9.80
C ALA A 206 -9.18 -16.59 11.00
N LYS A 207 -10.23 -16.72 11.80
CA LYS A 207 -10.53 -15.77 12.89
C LYS A 207 -9.39 -15.66 13.90
N ASP A 208 -8.64 -16.71 14.05
CA ASP A 208 -7.49 -16.89 14.94
C ASP A 208 -6.14 -16.59 14.28
N TRP A 209 -6.13 -16.27 12.97
CA TRP A 209 -4.89 -16.05 12.20
C TRP A 209 -3.98 -14.98 12.83
N TYR A 210 -4.57 -13.89 13.34
CA TYR A 210 -3.79 -12.84 13.97
C TYR A 210 -3.04 -13.37 15.20
N ASP A 211 -3.73 -14.09 16.08
CA ASP A 211 -3.13 -14.61 17.32
C ASP A 211 -2.14 -15.74 17.04
N GLU A 212 -2.53 -16.72 16.23
CA GLU A 212 -1.75 -17.93 16.00
C GLU A 212 -0.60 -17.72 15.00
N LYS A 213 -0.83 -16.98 13.92
CA LYS A 213 0.14 -16.90 12.82
C LYS A 213 0.96 -15.63 12.87
N TRP A 214 0.41 -14.54 13.38
CA TRP A 214 1.15 -13.28 13.41
C TRP A 214 1.66 -12.92 14.81
N LEU A 215 0.80 -12.84 15.84
CA LEU A 215 1.20 -12.37 17.17
C LEU A 215 2.21 -13.33 17.82
N ASN A 216 1.89 -14.61 17.86
CA ASN A 216 2.71 -15.68 18.46
C ASN A 216 3.69 -16.33 17.48
N TRP A 217 3.93 -15.70 16.32
CA TRP A 217 4.86 -16.23 15.33
C TRP A 217 6.29 -16.39 15.86
N THR A 218 6.89 -17.52 15.52
CA THR A 218 8.32 -17.80 15.68
C THR A 218 8.92 -18.25 14.34
N PRO A 219 10.26 -18.24 14.18
CA PRO A 219 10.90 -18.73 12.95
C PRO A 219 10.57 -20.18 12.58
N GLU A 220 10.15 -20.99 13.55
CA GLU A 220 9.71 -22.38 13.38
C GLU A 220 8.27 -22.47 12.83
N THR A 221 7.51 -21.40 12.85
CA THR A 221 6.15 -21.34 12.28
C THR A 221 6.23 -21.43 10.78
N THR A 222 5.96 -22.59 10.21
CA THR A 222 6.16 -22.87 8.77
C THR A 222 4.95 -22.53 7.92
N ASN A 223 3.75 -22.48 8.50
CA ASN A 223 2.50 -22.21 7.78
C ASN A 223 1.91 -20.85 8.20
N LEU A 224 1.91 -19.88 7.27
CA LEU A 224 1.32 -18.55 7.45
C LEU A 224 0.02 -18.39 6.65
N GLU A 225 -0.54 -19.46 6.10
CA GLU A 225 -1.73 -19.40 5.26
C GLU A 225 -2.89 -18.69 5.97
N ILE A 226 -3.48 -17.73 5.25
CA ILE A 226 -4.58 -16.90 5.76
C ILE A 226 -5.88 -17.71 5.77
N SER A 227 -6.07 -18.57 4.76
CA SER A 227 -7.23 -19.48 4.69
C SER A 227 -6.90 -20.70 3.82
N GLU A 228 -7.66 -21.78 3.99
CA GLU A 228 -7.49 -23.01 3.19
C GLU A 228 -7.68 -22.79 1.70
N LYS A 229 -8.56 -21.87 1.28
CA LYS A 229 -8.84 -21.58 -0.13
C LYS A 229 -7.76 -20.71 -0.78
N HIS A 230 -6.98 -19.97 0.01
CA HIS A 230 -5.95 -19.04 -0.48
C HIS A 230 -4.53 -19.43 -0.04
N ARG A 231 -4.25 -20.73 0.01
CA ARG A 231 -2.94 -21.32 0.34
C ARG A 231 -1.77 -20.74 -0.46
N HIS A 232 -2.06 -20.22 -1.67
CA HIS A 232 -1.08 -19.63 -2.58
C HIS A 232 -0.65 -18.20 -2.23
N LEU A 233 -1.35 -17.51 -1.34
CA LEU A 233 -1.06 -16.09 -1.08
C LEU A 233 0.11 -15.86 -0.14
N ILE A 234 0.17 -16.59 0.97
CA ILE A 234 1.28 -16.52 1.94
C ILE A 234 1.57 -17.92 2.42
N LYS A 235 2.75 -18.44 2.15
CA LYS A 235 3.14 -19.80 2.57
C LYS A 235 3.96 -19.81 3.85
N LYS A 236 5.04 -19.03 3.89
CA LYS A 236 5.96 -18.99 5.02
C LYS A 236 6.79 -17.72 5.01
N ALA A 237 7.37 -17.38 6.14
CA ALA A 237 8.42 -16.38 6.23
C ALA A 237 9.79 -17.07 6.17
N LEU A 238 10.70 -16.49 5.40
CA LEU A 238 12.08 -16.96 5.23
C LEU A 238 13.04 -15.85 5.67
N PRO A 239 14.27 -16.22 6.11
CA PRO A 239 15.32 -15.23 6.33
C PRO A 239 15.55 -14.40 5.07
N TYR A 240 15.68 -13.07 5.23
CA TYR A 240 15.95 -12.16 4.13
C TYR A 240 17.45 -11.91 4.00
N GLY A 241 17.99 -12.12 2.80
CA GLY A 241 19.42 -11.93 2.52
C GLY A 241 20.33 -13.08 2.96
N ALA A 242 19.76 -14.26 3.26
CA ALA A 242 20.51 -15.49 3.49
C ALA A 242 20.90 -16.19 2.19
#